data_bfce1f99457c6e0cb4bc0a7130141f92
#
_entry.id   bfce1f99457c6e0cb4bc0a7130141f92
#
_cell.length_a   1.000
_cell.length_b   1.000
_cell.length_c   1.000
_cell.angle_alpha   90.00
_cell.angle_beta   90.00
_cell.angle_gamma   90.00
#
_symmetry.space_group_name_H-M   'P 1'
#
loop_
_entity.id
_entity.type
_entity.pdbx_description
1 polymer ?
#
loop_
_entity_poly.entity_id
_entity_poly.type
_entity_poly.pdbx_seq_one_letter_code
_entity_poly.pdbx_strand_id
1 'polypeptide(L)'
;PEISFDIKAAAGIYPALLATPPIAVQGTTDAAKLFEQFATEAGYTFINEGVSASVRNTTFTGSPIEKMHKLAKQLGIDLYIDDSKVVITPKNGARSGNAVLIKVGTGLIGYPSFTQDGIEFKCEFDPTITLGGLVKLESVVPRATGIWKVTSLTHNLECFNSQAAGAWDSVVKAVYVQES
;
A
#
# COMPACT_ATOMS: atom_id res chain seq x y z
N PRO A 1 19.76 -30.34 -18.19
CA PRO A 1 19.35 -30.01 -16.82
C PRO A 1 18.88 -28.58 -16.80
N GLU A 2 17.62 -28.35 -16.34
CA GLU A 2 17.10 -27.03 -16.10
C GLU A 2 17.70 -26.50 -14.79
N ILE A 3 18.28 -25.32 -14.83
CA ILE A 3 18.79 -24.65 -13.63
C ILE A 3 17.71 -23.67 -13.20
N SER A 4 17.12 -23.89 -12.02
CA SER A 4 16.17 -22.96 -11.40
C SER A 4 16.85 -22.21 -10.26
N PHE A 5 16.49 -20.94 -10.10
CA PHE A 5 16.93 -20.11 -9.00
C PHE A 5 15.70 -19.63 -8.23
N ASP A 6 15.68 -19.90 -6.93
CA ASP A 6 14.70 -19.32 -6.01
C ASP A 6 15.28 -18.09 -5.32
N ILE A 7 14.72 -16.92 -5.59
CA ILE A 7 15.11 -15.66 -4.95
C ILE A 7 13.98 -15.21 -4.04
N LYS A 8 14.27 -15.13 -2.74
CA LYS A 8 13.38 -14.52 -1.75
C LYS A 8 13.93 -13.16 -1.36
N ALA A 9 13.20 -12.11 -1.64
CA ALA A 9 13.57 -10.74 -1.30
C ALA A 9 12.46 -10.08 -0.49
N ALA A 10 12.84 -9.22 0.44
CA ALA A 10 11.88 -8.40 1.18
C ALA A 10 12.39 -6.97 1.22
N ALA A 11 11.52 -6.02 0.87
CA ALA A 11 11.82 -4.60 0.98
C ALA A 11 11.70 -4.12 2.43
N GLY A 12 12.46 -3.07 2.79
CA GLY A 12 12.35 -2.43 4.11
C GLY A 12 13.02 -3.17 5.26
N ILE A 13 13.73 -4.27 5.03
CA ILE A 13 14.41 -5.03 6.11
C ILE A 13 15.47 -4.17 6.80
N TYR A 14 16.33 -3.48 6.06
CA TYR A 14 17.40 -2.69 6.65
C TYR A 14 16.88 -1.58 7.57
N PRO A 15 15.94 -0.70 7.15
CA PRO A 15 15.34 0.29 8.04
C PRO A 15 14.56 -0.31 9.21
N ALA A 16 14.00 -1.52 9.05
CA ALA A 16 13.31 -2.22 10.13
C ALA A 16 14.27 -2.74 11.22
N LEU A 17 15.51 -3.05 10.86
CA LEU A 17 16.56 -3.51 11.79
C LEU A 17 17.40 -2.36 12.35
N LEU A 18 17.27 -1.15 11.84
CA LEU A 18 18.05 0.02 12.27
C LEU A 18 17.67 0.40 13.69
N ALA A 19 18.64 0.27 14.61
CA ALA A 19 18.46 0.74 15.98
C ALA A 19 18.60 2.26 16.03
N THR A 20 17.55 2.95 16.45
CA THR A 20 17.56 4.41 16.62
C THR A 20 17.20 4.81 18.06
N PRO A 21 17.71 5.92 18.57
CA PRO A 21 17.41 6.39 19.92
C PRO A 21 15.90 6.55 20.15
N PRO A 22 15.44 6.34 21.39
CA PRO A 22 14.07 6.67 21.75
C PRO A 22 13.80 8.16 21.55
N ILE A 23 12.61 8.49 21.09
CA ILE A 23 12.16 9.89 20.93
C ILE A 23 11.02 10.14 21.91
N ALA A 24 11.21 11.09 22.81
CA ALA A 24 10.20 11.56 23.74
C ALA A 24 9.62 12.89 23.25
N VAL A 25 8.33 12.91 23.01
CA VAL A 25 7.57 14.10 22.65
C VAL A 25 7.03 14.74 23.93
N GLN A 26 7.47 15.96 24.23
CA GLN A 26 6.93 16.78 25.32
C GLN A 26 5.95 17.80 24.75
N GLY A 27 4.79 17.94 25.39
CA GLY A 27 3.72 18.82 24.89
C GLY A 27 3.02 18.25 23.66
N THR A 28 2.46 19.10 22.84
CA THR A 28 1.73 18.73 21.62
C THR A 28 2.61 18.94 20.39
N THR A 29 2.72 17.92 19.56
CA THR A 29 3.52 17.93 18.32
C THR A 29 2.67 17.45 17.16
N ASP A 30 2.85 18.04 15.98
CA ASP A 30 2.25 17.61 14.74
C ASP A 30 2.75 16.22 14.36
N ALA A 31 1.82 15.32 14.07
CA ALA A 31 2.13 13.96 13.67
C ALA A 31 2.90 13.89 12.35
N ALA A 32 2.58 14.75 11.38
CA ALA A 32 3.25 14.77 10.09
C ALA A 32 4.76 15.03 10.24
N LYS A 33 5.17 15.93 11.14
CA LYS A 33 6.58 16.19 11.43
C LYS A 33 7.30 14.99 12.01
N LEU A 34 6.62 14.18 12.84
CA LEU A 34 7.19 12.96 13.40
C LEU A 34 7.34 11.87 12.33
N PHE A 35 6.34 11.73 11.44
CA PHE A 35 6.45 10.82 10.31
C PHE A 35 7.60 11.20 9.38
N GLU A 36 7.74 12.49 9.07
CA GLU A 36 8.84 13.01 8.25
C GLU A 36 10.21 12.73 8.88
N GLN A 37 10.32 12.95 10.20
CA GLN A 37 11.55 12.64 10.93
C GLN A 37 11.86 11.14 10.86
N PHE A 38 10.91 10.26 11.16
CA PHE A 38 11.12 8.82 11.13
C PHE A 38 11.40 8.30 9.70
N ALA A 39 10.74 8.87 8.68
CA ALA A 39 11.00 8.54 7.29
C ALA A 39 12.44 8.93 6.89
N THR A 40 12.88 10.12 7.29
CA THR A 40 14.25 10.59 7.06
C THR A 40 15.28 9.70 7.77
N GLU A 41 15.03 9.30 9.02
CA GLU A 41 15.86 8.34 9.76
C GLU A 41 15.96 6.98 9.05
N ALA A 42 14.89 6.57 8.34
CA ALA A 42 14.85 5.35 7.54
C ALA A 42 15.46 5.50 6.14
N GLY A 43 15.81 6.72 5.72
CA GLY A 43 16.29 7.01 4.36
C GLY A 43 15.18 7.10 3.32
N TYR A 44 13.93 7.36 3.72
CA TYR A 44 12.77 7.44 2.85
C TYR A 44 12.30 8.89 2.65
N THR A 45 11.68 9.14 1.49
CA THR A 45 10.96 10.38 1.22
C THR A 45 9.58 10.33 1.87
N PHE A 46 9.15 11.42 2.50
CA PHE A 46 7.85 11.52 3.16
C PHE A 46 6.81 12.27 2.32
N ILE A 47 5.59 11.74 2.26
CA ILE A 47 4.44 12.36 1.58
C ILE A 47 3.24 12.32 2.53
N ASN A 48 2.67 13.48 2.81
CA ASN A 48 1.45 13.62 3.59
C ASN A 48 0.27 13.91 2.65
N GLU A 49 -0.67 12.99 2.58
CA GLU A 49 -1.88 13.04 1.75
C GLU A 49 -3.10 13.50 2.60
N GLY A 50 -2.97 14.67 3.21
CA GLY A 50 -4.08 15.32 3.91
C GLY A 50 -4.28 14.88 5.38
N VAL A 51 -3.30 14.25 6.00
CA VAL A 51 -3.35 13.96 7.44
C VAL A 51 -3.07 15.23 8.24
N SER A 52 -4.01 15.59 9.12
CA SER A 52 -3.87 16.67 10.12
C SER A 52 -4.18 16.08 11.49
N ALA A 53 -3.16 15.68 12.21
CA ALA A 53 -3.27 15.06 13.53
C ALA A 53 -2.10 15.49 14.43
N SER A 54 -2.30 15.41 15.73
CA SER A 54 -1.26 15.72 16.70
C SER A 54 -1.16 14.65 17.78
N VAL A 55 0.03 14.48 18.34
CA VAL A 55 0.31 13.63 19.49
C VAL A 55 0.79 14.48 20.67
N ARG A 56 0.58 13.96 21.88
CA ARG A 56 0.96 14.66 23.10
C ARG A 56 1.62 13.70 24.09
N ASN A 57 2.75 14.13 24.66
CA ASN A 57 3.43 13.44 25.77
C ASN A 57 3.63 11.94 25.49
N THR A 58 4.18 11.60 24.35
CA THR A 58 4.33 10.21 23.89
C THR A 58 5.82 9.89 23.68
N THR A 59 6.20 8.65 23.95
CA THR A 59 7.56 8.16 23.70
C THR A 59 7.52 7.05 22.65
N PHE A 60 8.36 7.17 21.64
CA PHE A 60 8.54 6.20 20.59
C PHE A 60 9.88 5.49 20.71
N THR A 61 9.84 4.15 20.71
CA THR A 61 11.01 3.28 20.79
C THR A 61 10.99 2.26 19.67
N GLY A 62 12.17 1.80 19.28
CA GLY A 62 12.35 0.80 18.23
C GLY A 62 12.94 1.41 16.96
N SER A 63 12.88 0.66 15.86
CA SER A 63 13.33 1.13 14.55
C SER A 63 12.43 2.26 14.01
N PRO A 64 12.90 3.05 13.04
CA PRO A 64 12.08 4.10 12.41
C PRO A 64 10.75 3.55 11.85
N ILE A 65 10.80 2.37 11.23
CA ILE A 65 9.60 1.69 10.71
C ILE A 65 8.62 1.34 11.83
N GLU A 66 9.11 0.78 12.94
CA GLU A 66 8.25 0.46 14.09
C GLU A 66 7.64 1.71 14.73
N LYS A 67 8.41 2.80 14.82
CA LYS A 67 7.92 4.10 15.32
C LYS A 67 6.79 4.62 14.44
N MET A 68 6.94 4.56 13.10
CA MET A 68 5.90 4.97 12.15
C MET A 68 4.64 4.11 12.28
N HIS A 69 4.77 2.78 12.37
CA HIS A 69 3.62 1.89 12.56
C HIS A 69 2.90 2.14 13.89
N LYS A 70 3.63 2.36 14.99
CA LYS A 70 3.06 2.71 16.30
C LYS A 70 2.28 4.02 16.22
N LEU A 71 2.86 5.05 15.60
CA LEU A 71 2.23 6.36 15.43
C LEU A 71 0.97 6.26 14.55
N ALA A 72 1.05 5.57 13.42
CA ALA A 72 -0.09 5.35 12.52
C ALA A 72 -1.25 4.62 13.21
N LYS A 73 -0.92 3.56 13.95
CA LYS A 73 -1.91 2.80 14.72
C LYS A 73 -2.56 3.65 15.83
N GLN A 74 -1.77 4.46 16.54
CA GLN A 74 -2.27 5.33 17.61
C GLN A 74 -3.25 6.38 17.09
N LEU A 75 -3.03 6.91 15.90
CA LEU A 75 -3.83 7.96 15.29
C LEU A 75 -4.92 7.44 14.35
N GLY A 76 -4.95 6.14 14.05
CA GLY A 76 -5.87 5.57 13.09
C GLY A 76 -5.62 6.07 11.66
N ILE A 77 -4.37 6.22 11.28
CA ILE A 77 -3.91 6.69 9.97
C ILE A 77 -3.47 5.49 9.14
N ASP A 78 -3.73 5.52 7.84
CA ASP A 78 -3.18 4.54 6.92
C ASP A 78 -1.75 4.94 6.52
N LEU A 79 -0.83 3.99 6.61
CA LEU A 79 0.60 4.14 6.33
C LEU A 79 0.99 3.19 5.21
N TYR A 80 1.60 3.74 4.17
CA TYR A 80 2.15 2.99 3.04
C TYR A 80 3.65 3.24 2.93
N ILE A 81 4.40 2.16 2.82
CA ILE A 81 5.85 2.21 2.54
C ILE A 81 6.05 1.52 1.19
N ASP A 82 6.48 2.27 0.21
CA ASP A 82 6.54 1.85 -1.17
C ASP A 82 7.71 2.55 -1.86
N ASP A 83 8.62 1.78 -2.45
CA ASP A 83 9.74 2.25 -3.26
C ASP A 83 10.51 3.46 -2.65
N SER A 84 11.01 3.33 -1.44
CA SER A 84 11.73 4.40 -0.72
C SER A 84 10.88 5.64 -0.39
N LYS A 85 9.55 5.51 -0.42
CA LYS A 85 8.60 6.54 -0.03
C LYS A 85 7.74 6.07 1.14
N VAL A 86 7.48 6.99 2.05
CA VAL A 86 6.51 6.84 3.12
C VAL A 86 5.34 7.76 2.82
N VAL A 87 4.16 7.18 2.65
CA VAL A 87 2.93 7.94 2.38
C VAL A 87 1.94 7.72 3.51
N ILE A 88 1.38 8.78 4.04
CA ILE A 88 0.29 8.73 5.02
C ILE A 88 -0.99 9.33 4.45
N THR A 89 -2.12 8.65 4.72
CA THR A 89 -3.46 9.13 4.36
C THR A 89 -4.37 9.08 5.59
N PRO A 90 -5.42 9.89 5.65
CA PRO A 90 -6.47 9.68 6.65
C PRO A 90 -7.03 8.28 6.54
N LYS A 91 -7.58 7.75 7.63
CA LYS A 91 -8.26 6.45 7.60
C LYS A 91 -9.34 6.44 6.50
N ASN A 92 -9.30 5.42 5.67
CA ASN A 92 -10.15 5.28 4.47
C ASN A 92 -9.88 6.30 3.35
N GLY A 93 -8.95 7.25 3.51
CA GLY A 93 -8.48 8.09 2.42
C GLY A 93 -7.67 7.28 1.41
N ALA A 94 -7.73 7.63 0.14
CA ALA A 94 -6.89 7.05 -0.89
C ALA A 94 -5.67 7.93 -1.15
N ARG A 95 -4.61 7.34 -1.69
CA ARG A 95 -3.46 8.10 -2.19
C ARG A 95 -3.88 8.95 -3.38
N SER A 96 -3.28 10.12 -3.52
CA SER A 96 -3.52 11.01 -4.66
C SER A 96 -3.09 10.35 -5.96
N GLY A 97 -3.83 10.64 -7.02
CA GLY A 97 -3.58 10.09 -8.37
C GLY A 97 -4.88 9.77 -9.10
N ASN A 98 -4.75 9.46 -10.37
CA ASN A 98 -5.89 9.03 -11.17
C ASN A 98 -6.21 7.56 -10.86
N ALA A 99 -7.50 7.23 -10.81
CA ALA A 99 -7.93 5.86 -10.71
C ALA A 99 -7.57 5.08 -11.97
N VAL A 100 -6.87 3.96 -11.80
CA VAL A 100 -6.52 3.05 -12.90
C VAL A 100 -7.78 2.34 -13.39
N LEU A 101 -8.08 2.45 -14.68
CA LEU A 101 -9.28 1.82 -15.26
C LEU A 101 -9.02 0.36 -15.56
N ILE A 102 -9.80 -0.51 -14.91
CA ILE A 102 -9.78 -1.97 -15.12
C ILE A 102 -11.16 -2.41 -15.60
N LYS A 103 -11.22 -2.96 -16.80
CA LYS A 103 -12.49 -3.49 -17.37
C LYS A 103 -12.26 -4.69 -18.26
N VAL A 104 -13.33 -5.34 -18.64
CA VAL A 104 -13.31 -6.40 -19.66
C VAL A 104 -12.74 -5.83 -20.97
N GLY A 105 -11.73 -6.50 -21.52
CA GLY A 105 -11.02 -6.06 -22.74
C GLY A 105 -9.89 -5.06 -22.50
N THR A 106 -9.70 -4.55 -21.28
CA THR A 106 -8.53 -3.75 -20.88
C THR A 106 -7.97 -4.23 -19.55
N GLY A 107 -7.73 -5.53 -19.45
CA GLY A 107 -6.97 -6.14 -18.39
C GLY A 107 -7.77 -6.86 -17.30
N LEU A 108 -9.10 -6.74 -17.18
CA LEU A 108 -9.86 -7.55 -16.21
C LEU A 108 -9.88 -9.02 -16.62
N ILE A 109 -9.44 -9.89 -15.75
CA ILE A 109 -9.41 -11.34 -15.95
C ILE A 109 -10.50 -11.99 -15.10
N GLY A 110 -11.47 -12.62 -15.76
CA GLY A 110 -12.59 -13.28 -15.10
C GLY A 110 -13.59 -12.29 -14.47
N TYR A 111 -14.14 -12.68 -13.32
CA TYR A 111 -15.14 -11.91 -12.60
C TYR A 111 -14.63 -11.50 -11.21
N PRO A 112 -14.94 -10.26 -10.77
CA PRO A 112 -14.68 -9.87 -9.38
C PRO A 112 -15.50 -10.72 -8.41
N SER A 113 -14.91 -11.03 -7.28
CA SER A 113 -15.57 -11.69 -6.14
C SER A 113 -15.72 -10.72 -4.98
N PHE A 114 -16.79 -10.87 -4.20
CA PHE A 114 -17.01 -10.09 -3.00
C PHE A 114 -16.31 -10.76 -1.81
N THR A 115 -15.65 -9.96 -1.01
CA THR A 115 -15.05 -10.36 0.26
C THR A 115 -15.82 -9.72 1.42
N GLN A 116 -15.45 -10.03 2.66
CA GLN A 116 -16.07 -9.43 3.83
C GLN A 116 -15.91 -7.90 3.86
N ASP A 117 -14.78 -7.38 3.38
CA ASP A 117 -14.42 -5.97 3.48
C ASP A 117 -14.53 -5.21 2.14
N GLY A 118 -14.83 -5.91 1.04
CA GLY A 118 -14.86 -5.28 -0.28
C GLY A 118 -14.90 -6.26 -1.43
N ILE A 119 -13.98 -6.10 -2.39
CA ILE A 119 -13.88 -6.97 -3.56
C ILE A 119 -12.45 -7.50 -3.76
N GLU A 120 -12.37 -8.64 -4.43
CA GLU A 120 -11.13 -9.18 -4.97
C GLU A 120 -11.33 -9.44 -6.47
N PHE A 121 -10.36 -9.02 -7.27
CA PHE A 121 -10.36 -9.28 -8.70
C PHE A 121 -8.95 -9.55 -9.21
N LYS A 122 -8.89 -10.20 -10.36
CA LYS A 122 -7.65 -10.49 -11.08
C LYS A 122 -7.60 -9.63 -12.34
N CYS A 123 -6.45 -9.06 -12.63
CA CYS A 123 -6.23 -8.30 -13.86
C CYS A 123 -4.86 -8.61 -14.47
N GLU A 124 -4.65 -8.24 -15.72
CA GLU A 124 -3.34 -8.23 -16.33
C GLU A 124 -2.37 -7.41 -15.48
N PHE A 125 -1.09 -7.76 -15.53
CA PHE A 125 -0.06 -7.00 -14.80
C PHE A 125 -0.04 -5.54 -15.25
N ASP A 126 -0.26 -4.65 -14.31
CA ASP A 126 -0.16 -3.20 -14.51
C ASP A 126 0.64 -2.59 -13.35
N PRO A 127 1.85 -2.09 -13.61
CA PRO A 127 2.71 -1.50 -12.59
C PRO A 127 2.19 -0.15 -12.06
N THR A 128 1.17 0.44 -12.69
CA THR A 128 0.56 1.69 -12.23
C THR A 128 -0.43 1.50 -11.09
N ILE A 129 -0.89 0.27 -10.86
CA ILE A 129 -1.70 -0.07 -9.70
C ILE A 129 -0.80 -0.04 -8.46
N THR A 130 -1.15 0.80 -7.50
CA THR A 130 -0.36 0.97 -6.26
C THR A 130 -1.19 0.69 -5.02
N LEU A 131 -0.54 0.21 -3.97
CA LEU A 131 -1.18 0.02 -2.67
C LEU A 131 -1.67 1.36 -2.10
N GLY A 132 -2.93 1.42 -1.66
CA GLY A 132 -3.58 2.66 -1.23
C GLY A 132 -4.08 3.56 -2.36
N GLY A 133 -3.74 3.26 -3.62
CA GLY A 133 -4.22 3.97 -4.81
C GLY A 133 -5.66 3.61 -5.16
N LEU A 134 -6.21 4.31 -6.16
CA LEU A 134 -7.55 4.08 -6.66
C LEU A 134 -7.56 3.24 -7.92
N VAL A 135 -8.53 2.35 -8.03
CA VAL A 135 -8.90 1.65 -9.26
C VAL A 135 -10.36 1.92 -9.59
N LYS A 136 -10.66 2.17 -10.87
CA LYS A 136 -12.01 2.22 -11.39
C LYS A 136 -12.30 0.88 -12.06
N LEU A 137 -13.13 0.08 -11.43
CA LEU A 137 -13.53 -1.22 -11.98
C LEU A 137 -14.83 -1.09 -12.76
N GLU A 138 -14.82 -1.56 -14.01
CA GLU A 138 -16.01 -1.72 -14.85
C GLU A 138 -16.20 -3.21 -15.16
N SER A 139 -17.25 -3.81 -14.62
CA SER A 139 -17.52 -5.24 -14.72
C SER A 139 -18.97 -5.51 -15.13
N VAL A 140 -19.21 -6.69 -15.70
CA VAL A 140 -20.57 -7.20 -15.92
C VAL A 140 -21.31 -7.51 -14.61
N VAL A 141 -20.60 -7.55 -13.49
CA VAL A 141 -21.17 -7.62 -12.14
C VAL A 141 -21.48 -6.22 -11.65
N PRO A 142 -22.76 -5.76 -11.68
CA PRO A 142 -23.07 -4.33 -11.47
C PRO A 142 -22.60 -3.78 -10.13
N ARG A 143 -22.68 -4.57 -9.05
CA ARG A 143 -22.25 -4.17 -7.71
C ARG A 143 -20.73 -4.04 -7.54
N ALA A 144 -19.95 -4.64 -8.44
CA ALA A 144 -18.49 -4.52 -8.42
C ALA A 144 -18.00 -3.32 -9.23
N THR A 145 -18.84 -2.75 -10.08
CA THR A 145 -18.51 -1.53 -10.84
C THR A 145 -18.47 -0.32 -9.91
N GLY A 146 -17.37 0.45 -9.96
CA GLY A 146 -17.19 1.62 -9.10
C GLY A 146 -15.74 1.97 -8.88
N ILE A 147 -15.50 2.91 -7.97
CA ILE A 147 -14.16 3.33 -7.55
C ILE A 147 -13.81 2.61 -6.25
N TRP A 148 -12.64 1.99 -6.25
CA TRP A 148 -12.16 1.15 -5.18
C TRP A 148 -10.75 1.54 -4.77
N LYS A 149 -10.48 1.54 -3.46
CA LYS A 149 -9.14 1.74 -2.90
C LYS A 149 -8.43 0.39 -2.75
N VAL A 150 -7.26 0.27 -3.32
CA VAL A 150 -6.44 -0.94 -3.24
C VAL A 150 -5.90 -1.14 -1.83
N THR A 151 -6.24 -2.28 -1.22
CA THR A 151 -5.78 -2.65 0.14
C THR A 151 -4.77 -3.78 0.14
N SER A 152 -4.74 -4.58 -0.94
CA SER A 152 -3.73 -5.62 -1.14
C SER A 152 -3.46 -5.78 -2.63
N LEU A 153 -2.21 -5.96 -2.97
CA LEU A 153 -1.74 -6.12 -4.36
C LEU A 153 -0.69 -7.22 -4.40
N THR A 154 -0.93 -8.21 -5.25
CA THR A 154 0.02 -9.29 -5.49
C THR A 154 0.23 -9.43 -6.99
N HIS A 155 1.46 -9.33 -7.45
CA HIS A 155 1.84 -9.57 -8.84
C HIS A 155 2.37 -10.99 -8.99
N ASN A 156 1.82 -11.73 -9.96
CA ASN A 156 2.28 -13.06 -10.35
C ASN A 156 2.92 -12.94 -11.73
N LEU A 157 4.23 -13.08 -11.78
CA LEU A 157 5.02 -12.93 -13.00
C LEU A 157 5.87 -14.18 -13.19
N GLU A 158 5.59 -14.91 -14.24
CA GLU A 158 6.35 -16.12 -14.63
C GLU A 158 7.01 -15.91 -15.98
N CYS A 159 8.30 -16.15 -16.06
CA CYS A 159 9.04 -16.11 -17.30
C CYS A 159 9.81 -17.43 -17.50
N PHE A 160 10.14 -17.76 -18.74
CA PHE A 160 10.84 -18.98 -19.12
C PHE A 160 10.14 -20.31 -18.78
N ASN A 161 8.81 -20.30 -18.77
CA ASN A 161 8.04 -21.53 -18.67
C ASN A 161 8.04 -22.25 -20.03
N SER A 162 8.71 -23.42 -20.11
CA SER A 162 8.85 -24.17 -21.35
C SER A 162 7.56 -24.88 -21.81
N GLN A 163 6.54 -24.94 -20.96
CA GLN A 163 5.35 -25.76 -21.25
C GLN A 163 4.05 -24.95 -21.40
N ALA A 164 3.99 -23.71 -20.98
CA ALA A 164 2.82 -22.84 -21.13
C ALA A 164 3.21 -21.38 -21.04
N ALA A 165 2.34 -20.47 -21.50
CA ALA A 165 2.45 -19.06 -21.16
C ALA A 165 2.30 -18.92 -19.63
N GLY A 166 3.35 -18.42 -18.96
CA GLY A 166 3.36 -18.21 -17.52
C GLY A 166 2.35 -17.14 -17.09
N ALA A 167 2.08 -17.09 -15.80
CA ALA A 167 1.22 -16.04 -15.23
C ALA A 167 1.87 -14.68 -15.42
N TRP A 168 1.09 -13.72 -15.87
CA TRP A 168 1.47 -12.31 -16.02
C TRP A 168 0.30 -11.44 -15.59
N ASP A 169 0.00 -11.52 -14.30
CA ASP A 169 -1.22 -10.97 -13.74
C ASP A 169 -1.05 -10.40 -12.34
N SER A 170 -2.08 -9.68 -11.91
CA SER A 170 -2.16 -9.09 -10.57
C SER A 170 -3.48 -9.49 -9.91
N VAL A 171 -3.40 -9.87 -8.64
CA VAL A 171 -4.55 -10.06 -7.75
C VAL A 171 -4.68 -8.84 -6.87
N VAL A 172 -5.82 -8.18 -6.94
CA VAL A 172 -6.12 -6.92 -6.24
C VAL A 172 -7.25 -7.14 -5.25
N LYS A 173 -7.04 -6.80 -3.97
CA LYS A 173 -8.12 -6.62 -3.01
C LYS A 173 -8.35 -5.13 -2.81
N ALA A 174 -9.62 -4.74 -2.79
CA ALA A 174 -9.97 -3.33 -2.70
C ALA A 174 -11.25 -3.12 -1.90
N VAL A 175 -11.34 -1.98 -1.23
CA VAL A 175 -12.50 -1.54 -0.47
C VAL A 175 -13.19 -0.39 -1.17
N TYR A 176 -14.50 -0.29 -0.98
CA TYR A 176 -15.28 0.77 -1.61
C TYR A 176 -14.92 2.14 -1.03
N VAL A 177 -14.73 3.13 -1.90
CA VAL A 177 -14.54 4.52 -1.50
C VAL A 177 -15.87 5.24 -1.69
N GLN A 178 -16.45 5.72 -0.61
CA GLN A 178 -17.59 6.65 -0.72
C GLN A 178 -17.07 7.99 -1.25
N GLU A 179 -17.59 8.42 -2.38
CA GLU A 179 -17.39 9.81 -2.83
C GLU A 179 -18.02 10.72 -1.77
N SER A 180 -17.18 11.57 -1.18
CA SER A 180 -17.63 12.61 -0.21
C SER A 180 -18.07 13.86 -0.93
#